data_5002225b428f1d5e24bb7f13b6cdc816
#
_entry.id   5002225b428f1d5e24bb7f13b6cdc816
#
_cell.length_a   1.000
_cell.length_b   1.000
_cell.length_c   1.000
_cell.angle_alpha   90.00
_cell.angle_beta   90.00
_cell.angle_gamma   90.00
#
_symmetry.space_group_name_H-M   'P 1'
#
loop_
_entity.id
_entity.type
_entity.pdbx_description
1 polymer ?
#
loop_
_entity_poly.entity_id
_entity_poly.type
_entity_poly.pdbx_seq_one_letter_code
_entity_poly.pdbx_strand_id
1 'polypeptide(L)'
;SAAYPLRDPFVELLRCSMATFANAMTFPDRTVYPVASNVPADFCNLAQVYLDAVFHPLLRRESFLQEGYFLSPSSAPGSRPALREQGIVHSEMRGAYAELETVVQAAVMAQLLPDTPYRYDAGGVPAAIAQLSYEDFLSFCHSHYRADRALVFFYGNLGVPTWLQLLDRALEGLPASLPAPPPQFPGPVPWEAPRQHLLSVTMAPDETPEDRSAVVLAWHIDNAVDLDAHLQMVLL
;
A
#
# COMPACT_ATOMS: atom_id res chain seq x y z
N SER A 1 6.58 16.86 0.42
CA SER A 1 5.49 17.50 1.18
C SER A 1 5.60 19.01 1.19
N ALA A 2 4.62 19.72 1.77
CA ALA A 2 4.57 21.17 1.69
C ALA A 2 5.67 21.84 2.52
N ALA A 3 5.85 21.43 3.78
CA ALA A 3 6.87 22.00 4.67
C ALA A 3 8.27 21.46 4.38
N TYR A 4 8.38 20.25 3.82
CA TYR A 4 9.65 19.61 3.48
C TYR A 4 9.73 19.32 1.97
N PRO A 5 9.97 20.32 1.12
CA PRO A 5 9.88 20.21 -0.34
C PRO A 5 11.12 19.54 -0.96
N LEU A 6 11.71 18.58 -0.29
CA LEU A 6 12.80 17.76 -0.81
C LEU A 6 12.26 16.77 -1.86
N ARG A 7 13.10 16.38 -2.81
CA ARG A 7 12.73 15.43 -3.86
C ARG A 7 12.34 14.08 -3.28
N ASP A 8 13.07 13.62 -2.29
CA ASP A 8 12.82 12.37 -1.58
C ASP A 8 13.16 12.54 -0.09
N PRO A 9 12.21 13.07 0.72
CA PRO A 9 12.43 13.29 2.15
C PRO A 9 12.68 11.98 2.91
N PHE A 10 12.14 10.86 2.44
CA PHE A 10 12.31 9.57 3.12
C PHE A 10 13.73 9.03 2.95
N VAL A 11 14.32 9.12 1.75
CA VAL A 11 15.72 8.75 1.53
C VAL A 11 16.67 9.60 2.35
N GLU A 12 16.42 10.91 2.43
CA GLU A 12 17.24 11.80 3.27
C GLU A 12 17.09 11.46 4.77
N LEU A 13 15.90 11.15 5.24
CA LEU A 13 15.68 10.70 6.61
C LEU A 13 16.42 9.39 6.91
N LEU A 14 16.38 8.41 6.00
CA LEU A 14 17.11 7.15 6.18
C LEU A 14 18.62 7.33 6.27
N ARG A 15 19.16 8.37 5.62
CA ARG A 15 20.61 8.68 5.63
C ARG A 15 21.06 9.47 6.86
N CYS A 16 20.22 10.37 7.36
CA CYS A 16 20.59 11.38 8.35
C CYS A 16 19.90 11.20 9.70
N SER A 17 18.90 10.35 9.81
CA SER A 17 18.15 10.08 11.03
C SER A 17 18.74 8.92 11.83
N MET A 18 18.48 8.90 13.12
CA MET A 18 18.74 7.79 14.02
C MET A 18 17.54 6.85 14.14
N ALA A 19 16.67 6.83 13.11
CA ALA A 19 15.51 5.97 13.06
C ALA A 19 15.91 4.49 13.21
N THR A 20 15.23 3.79 14.10
CA THR A 20 15.34 2.34 14.20
C THR A 20 14.38 1.63 13.24
N PHE A 21 13.33 2.33 12.80
CA PHE A 21 12.42 1.88 11.77
C PHE A 21 11.75 3.07 11.08
N ALA A 22 11.63 3.00 9.76
CA ALA A 22 10.87 3.95 8.95
C ALA A 22 10.35 3.23 7.70
N ASN A 23 9.05 3.27 7.45
CA ASN A 23 8.43 2.60 6.30
C ASN A 23 7.08 3.23 5.94
N ALA A 24 6.52 2.82 4.81
CA ALA A 24 5.13 2.98 4.44
C ALA A 24 4.62 1.64 3.90
N MET A 25 3.49 1.18 4.40
CA MET A 25 2.94 -0.12 4.05
C MET A 25 1.48 0.02 3.64
N THR A 26 1.13 -0.49 2.47
CA THR A 26 -0.25 -0.47 1.95
C THR A 26 -0.89 -1.84 2.15
N PHE A 27 -2.05 -1.84 2.76
CA PHE A 27 -2.92 -2.99 2.95
C PHE A 27 -4.22 -2.78 2.17
N PRO A 28 -5.04 -3.81 1.95
CA PRO A 28 -6.29 -3.67 1.22
C PRO A 28 -7.28 -2.65 1.80
N ASP A 29 -7.23 -2.41 3.11
CA ASP A 29 -8.17 -1.56 3.85
C ASP A 29 -7.53 -0.34 4.51
N ARG A 30 -6.22 -0.20 4.50
CA ARG A 30 -5.48 0.91 5.13
C ARG A 30 -4.08 1.06 4.55
N THR A 31 -3.52 2.25 4.73
CA THR A 31 -2.08 2.49 4.56
C THR A 31 -1.52 2.95 5.90
N VAL A 32 -0.39 2.40 6.31
CA VAL A 32 0.27 2.75 7.57
C VAL A 32 1.65 3.34 7.32
N TYR A 33 2.02 4.32 8.12
CA TYR A 33 3.26 5.08 8.04
C TYR A 33 4.02 5.00 9.37
N PRO A 34 4.62 3.86 9.69
CA PRO A 34 5.31 3.67 10.96
C PRO A 34 6.69 4.28 10.95
N VAL A 35 7.03 4.94 12.07
CA VAL A 35 8.38 5.42 12.37
C VAL A 35 8.75 5.10 13.81
N ALA A 36 10.00 4.80 14.06
CA ALA A 36 10.54 4.61 15.39
C ALA A 36 11.95 5.16 15.52
N SER A 37 12.23 5.76 16.67
CA SER A 37 13.57 6.19 17.06
C SER A 37 13.72 6.08 18.58
N ASN A 38 14.90 5.69 19.03
CA ASN A 38 15.27 5.68 20.45
C ASN A 38 15.72 7.06 20.96
N VAL A 39 15.85 8.05 20.06
CA VAL A 39 16.27 9.41 20.37
C VAL A 39 15.06 10.33 20.31
N PRO A 40 14.62 10.94 21.43
CA PRO A 40 13.41 11.76 21.48
C PRO A 40 13.37 12.89 20.45
N ALA A 41 14.49 13.61 20.27
CA ALA A 41 14.55 14.72 19.31
C ALA A 41 14.42 14.22 17.86
N ASP A 42 15.05 13.11 17.53
CA ASP A 42 14.96 12.49 16.22
C ASP A 42 13.54 11.94 15.95
N PHE A 43 12.93 11.29 16.96
CA PHE A 43 11.53 10.85 16.86
C PHE A 43 10.57 12.01 16.56
N CYS A 44 10.71 13.14 17.26
CA CYS A 44 9.89 14.32 17.00
C CYS A 44 10.07 14.85 15.57
N ASN A 45 11.31 14.85 15.07
CA ASN A 45 11.60 15.27 13.69
C ASN A 45 10.98 14.30 12.68
N LEU A 46 11.18 13.00 12.85
CA LEU A 46 10.57 11.95 12.02
C LEU A 46 9.04 12.08 11.98
N ALA A 47 8.42 12.20 13.15
CA ALA A 47 6.97 12.33 13.25
C ALA A 47 6.45 13.57 12.50
N GLN A 48 7.14 14.73 12.62
CA GLN A 48 6.76 15.92 11.87
C GLN A 48 6.84 15.73 10.37
N VAL A 49 7.93 15.15 9.86
CA VAL A 49 8.10 14.90 8.41
C VAL A 49 7.06 13.93 7.89
N TYR A 50 6.77 12.85 8.64
CA TYR A 50 5.77 11.86 8.24
C TYR A 50 4.35 12.42 8.26
N LEU A 51 3.98 13.15 9.32
CA LEU A 51 2.68 13.79 9.41
C LEU A 51 2.47 14.83 8.30
N ASP A 52 3.50 15.63 7.98
CA ASP A 52 3.43 16.59 6.86
C ASP A 52 3.33 15.86 5.51
N ALA A 53 4.07 14.76 5.32
CA ALA A 53 3.99 13.96 4.09
C ALA A 53 2.60 13.33 3.88
N VAL A 54 1.94 12.90 4.96
CA VAL A 54 0.61 12.28 4.91
C VAL A 54 -0.51 13.30 4.72
N PHE A 55 -0.48 14.41 5.48
CA PHE A 55 -1.58 15.37 5.48
C PHE A 55 -1.41 16.54 4.50
N HIS A 56 -0.18 16.84 4.11
CA HIS A 56 0.16 17.96 3.21
C HIS A 56 1.03 17.50 2.01
N PRO A 57 0.68 16.40 1.31
CA PRO A 57 1.43 15.94 0.16
C PRO A 57 1.29 16.93 -1.00
N LEU A 58 2.34 17.09 -1.81
CA LEU A 58 2.30 17.98 -2.97
C LEU A 58 1.54 17.40 -4.16
N LEU A 59 1.41 16.08 -4.23
CA LEU A 59 0.68 15.33 -5.27
C LEU A 59 0.96 15.82 -6.71
N ARG A 60 2.22 16.06 -7.04
CA ARG A 60 2.62 16.58 -8.36
C ARG A 60 2.40 15.55 -9.46
N ARG A 61 2.01 16.04 -10.65
CA ARG A 61 1.80 15.17 -11.82
C ARG A 61 3.08 14.43 -12.23
N GLU A 62 4.22 15.10 -12.14
CA GLU A 62 5.53 14.51 -12.45
C GLU A 62 5.88 13.35 -11.50
N SER A 63 5.55 13.50 -10.21
CA SER A 63 5.74 12.43 -9.23
C SER A 63 4.79 11.26 -9.51
N PHE A 64 3.52 11.54 -9.83
CA PHE A 64 2.58 10.49 -10.20
C PHE A 64 3.06 9.67 -11.41
N LEU A 65 3.59 10.33 -12.45
CA LEU A 65 4.12 9.63 -13.61
C LEU A 65 5.37 8.82 -13.28
N GLN A 66 6.32 9.43 -12.53
CA GLN A 66 7.57 8.77 -12.17
C GLN A 66 7.33 7.54 -11.28
N GLU A 67 6.46 7.65 -10.29
CA GLU A 67 6.18 6.57 -9.36
C GLU A 67 5.23 5.53 -9.94
N GLY A 68 4.20 5.97 -10.66
CA GLY A 68 3.15 5.11 -11.21
C GLY A 68 3.55 4.41 -12.50
N TYR A 69 3.35 5.09 -13.63
CA TYR A 69 3.56 4.53 -14.96
C TYR A 69 3.81 5.62 -16.01
N PHE A 70 4.78 5.37 -16.89
CA PHE A 70 5.00 6.18 -18.10
C PHE A 70 5.73 5.38 -19.19
N LEU A 71 5.61 5.86 -20.41
CA LEU A 71 6.34 5.33 -21.57
C LEU A 71 7.59 6.16 -21.84
N SER A 72 8.74 5.51 -21.97
CA SER A 72 10.00 6.15 -22.37
C SER A 72 10.55 5.57 -23.67
N PRO A 73 11.26 6.37 -24.47
CA PRO A 73 11.95 5.85 -25.65
C PRO A 73 13.04 4.86 -25.24
N SER A 74 13.11 3.74 -25.93
CA SER A 74 14.26 2.81 -25.84
C SER A 74 15.35 3.28 -26.78
N SER A 75 16.49 3.67 -26.21
CA SER A 75 17.62 4.24 -26.95
C SER A 75 18.76 3.27 -27.20
N ALA A 76 18.49 1.99 -27.47
CA ALA A 76 19.58 1.09 -27.85
C ALA A 76 20.15 1.52 -29.21
N PRO A 77 21.48 1.80 -29.33
CA PRO A 77 22.10 2.19 -30.58
C PRO A 77 21.85 1.15 -31.67
N GLY A 78 21.29 1.55 -32.82
CA GLY A 78 21.03 0.69 -33.97
C GLY A 78 19.72 -0.10 -33.93
N SER A 79 18.90 0.01 -32.91
CA SER A 79 17.57 -0.58 -32.85
C SER A 79 16.49 0.39 -33.36
N ARG A 80 15.35 -0.18 -33.83
CA ARG A 80 14.17 0.63 -34.11
C ARG A 80 13.72 1.34 -32.82
N PRO A 81 13.24 2.61 -32.90
CA PRO A 81 12.63 3.27 -31.76
C PRO A 81 11.50 2.40 -31.20
N ALA A 82 11.63 2.02 -29.96
CA ALA A 82 10.61 1.28 -29.23
C ALA A 82 10.25 2.08 -27.97
N LEU A 83 9.01 1.96 -27.53
CA LEU A 83 8.59 2.49 -26.25
C LEU A 83 8.80 1.41 -25.17
N ARG A 84 9.30 1.83 -24.02
CA ARG A 84 9.49 0.98 -22.86
C ARG A 84 8.60 1.47 -21.74
N GLU A 85 7.89 0.56 -21.12
CA GLU A 85 7.11 0.81 -19.91
C GLU A 85 8.04 1.04 -18.72
N GLN A 86 7.77 2.09 -17.97
CA GLN A 86 8.51 2.46 -16.77
C GLN A 86 7.53 2.97 -15.69
N GLY A 87 8.04 3.14 -14.50
CA GLY A 87 7.34 3.52 -13.28
C GLY A 87 7.86 2.66 -12.13
N ILE A 88 8.05 3.24 -10.96
CA ILE A 88 8.61 2.52 -9.81
C ILE A 88 7.63 1.43 -9.39
N VAL A 89 6.39 1.80 -9.07
CA VAL A 89 5.35 0.86 -8.63
C VAL A 89 5.00 -0.13 -9.75
N HIS A 90 4.85 0.32 -11.01
CA HIS A 90 4.58 -0.57 -12.13
C HIS A 90 5.68 -1.63 -12.29
N SER A 91 6.95 -1.24 -12.19
CA SER A 91 8.08 -2.16 -12.35
C SER A 91 8.18 -3.16 -11.19
N GLU A 92 7.93 -2.70 -9.95
CA GLU A 92 7.87 -3.53 -8.76
C GLU A 92 6.77 -4.58 -8.88
N MET A 93 5.54 -4.14 -9.19
CA MET A 93 4.41 -5.05 -9.31
C MET A 93 4.53 -5.99 -10.50
N ARG A 94 5.14 -5.55 -11.60
CA ARG A 94 5.46 -6.46 -12.72
C ARG A 94 6.44 -7.55 -12.32
N GLY A 95 7.42 -7.22 -11.47
CA GLY A 95 8.32 -8.21 -10.88
C GLY A 95 7.58 -9.16 -9.95
N ALA A 96 6.74 -8.65 -9.05
CA ALA A 96 5.95 -9.48 -8.14
C ALA A 96 5.01 -10.45 -8.89
N TYR A 97 4.34 -9.98 -9.95
CA TYR A 97 3.43 -10.80 -10.77
C TYR A 97 4.15 -11.75 -11.75
N ALA A 98 5.48 -11.71 -11.82
CA ALA A 98 6.25 -12.77 -12.46
C ALA A 98 6.27 -14.05 -11.61
N GLU A 99 6.10 -13.92 -10.28
CA GLU A 99 6.08 -15.06 -9.37
C GLU A 99 4.70 -15.74 -9.36
N LEU A 100 4.67 -17.08 -9.51
CA LEU A 100 3.43 -17.86 -9.51
C LEU A 100 2.65 -17.69 -8.21
N GLU A 101 3.34 -17.66 -7.07
CA GLU A 101 2.72 -17.52 -5.74
C GLU A 101 1.91 -16.23 -5.62
N THR A 102 2.44 -15.11 -6.08
CA THR A 102 1.74 -13.81 -6.07
C THR A 102 0.44 -13.87 -6.88
N VAL A 103 0.50 -14.43 -8.10
CA VAL A 103 -0.67 -14.55 -8.97
C VAL A 103 -1.74 -15.47 -8.35
N VAL A 104 -1.31 -16.58 -7.78
CA VAL A 104 -2.20 -17.53 -7.10
C VAL A 104 -2.84 -16.91 -5.88
N GLN A 105 -2.07 -16.22 -5.02
CA GLN A 105 -2.59 -15.56 -3.83
C GLN A 105 -3.61 -14.48 -4.19
N ALA A 106 -3.32 -13.64 -5.18
CA ALA A 106 -4.26 -12.62 -5.65
C ALA A 106 -5.57 -13.25 -6.16
N ALA A 107 -5.48 -14.34 -6.92
CA ALA A 107 -6.65 -15.05 -7.42
C ALA A 107 -7.48 -15.68 -6.28
N VAL A 108 -6.82 -16.30 -5.30
CA VAL A 108 -7.48 -16.89 -4.12
C VAL A 108 -8.24 -15.82 -3.34
N MET A 109 -7.60 -14.69 -3.03
CA MET A 109 -8.24 -13.59 -2.30
C MET A 109 -9.44 -13.01 -3.06
N ALA A 110 -9.31 -12.85 -4.37
CA ALA A 110 -10.40 -12.37 -5.22
C ALA A 110 -11.61 -13.31 -5.25
N GLN A 111 -11.40 -14.63 -5.09
CA GLN A 111 -12.48 -15.62 -5.05
C GLN A 111 -13.09 -15.77 -3.64
N LEU A 112 -12.26 -15.74 -2.60
CA LEU A 112 -12.72 -15.90 -1.22
C LEU A 112 -13.48 -14.69 -0.70
N LEU A 113 -13.05 -13.48 -1.06
CA LEU A 113 -13.52 -12.22 -0.50
C LEU A 113 -13.96 -11.22 -1.58
N PRO A 114 -14.84 -11.64 -2.54
CA PRO A 114 -15.15 -10.89 -3.75
C PRO A 114 -15.81 -9.52 -3.48
N ASP A 115 -16.51 -9.38 -2.36
CA ASP A 115 -17.28 -8.18 -2.02
C ASP A 115 -16.56 -7.27 -1.03
N THR A 116 -15.26 -7.47 -0.82
CA THR A 116 -14.44 -6.71 0.11
C THR A 116 -13.23 -6.11 -0.60
N PRO A 117 -12.55 -5.11 0.00
CA PRO A 117 -11.29 -4.59 -0.53
C PRO A 117 -10.19 -5.65 -0.64
N TYR A 118 -10.27 -6.71 0.13
CA TYR A 118 -9.30 -7.82 0.15
C TYR A 118 -9.27 -8.62 -1.15
N ARG A 119 -10.26 -8.43 -2.05
CA ARG A 119 -10.22 -8.99 -3.41
C ARG A 119 -9.13 -8.39 -4.29
N TYR A 120 -8.65 -7.20 -3.95
CA TYR A 120 -7.66 -6.47 -4.73
C TYR A 120 -6.28 -6.61 -4.11
N ASP A 121 -5.26 -6.68 -4.95
CA ASP A 121 -3.88 -6.55 -4.51
C ASP A 121 -3.61 -5.10 -4.12
N ALA A 122 -3.09 -4.89 -2.90
CA ALA A 122 -2.80 -3.55 -2.38
C ALA A 122 -1.69 -2.82 -3.14
N GLY A 123 -0.76 -3.55 -3.75
CA GLY A 123 0.27 -2.99 -4.63
C GLY A 123 -0.24 -2.65 -6.03
N GLY A 124 -1.40 -3.19 -6.40
CA GLY A 124 -2.02 -3.00 -7.70
C GLY A 124 -1.58 -4.00 -8.77
N VAL A 125 -2.45 -4.28 -9.71
CA VAL A 125 -2.16 -5.13 -10.87
C VAL A 125 -1.46 -4.28 -11.94
N PRO A 126 -0.34 -4.71 -12.55
CA PRO A 126 0.42 -3.92 -13.53
C PRO A 126 -0.44 -3.31 -14.65
N ALA A 127 -1.36 -4.09 -15.22
CA ALA A 127 -2.26 -3.63 -16.26
C ALA A 127 -3.24 -2.53 -15.78
N ALA A 128 -3.66 -2.56 -14.52
CA ALA A 128 -4.52 -1.54 -13.94
C ALA A 128 -3.73 -0.27 -13.60
N ILE A 129 -2.48 -0.39 -13.11
CA ILE A 129 -1.61 0.76 -12.83
C ILE A 129 -1.41 1.60 -14.09
N ALA A 130 -1.19 0.95 -15.25
CA ALA A 130 -1.01 1.63 -16.53
C ALA A 130 -2.25 2.42 -17.01
N GLN A 131 -3.43 2.13 -16.46
CA GLN A 131 -4.70 2.78 -16.83
C GLN A 131 -5.11 3.91 -15.88
N LEU A 132 -4.44 4.06 -14.74
CA LEU A 132 -4.75 5.11 -13.75
C LEU A 132 -4.51 6.49 -14.34
N SER A 133 -5.50 7.37 -14.19
CA SER A 133 -5.33 8.79 -14.50
C SER A 133 -4.82 9.58 -13.29
N TYR A 134 -4.20 10.71 -13.56
CA TYR A 134 -3.78 11.62 -12.49
C TYR A 134 -4.99 12.19 -11.74
N GLU A 135 -6.09 12.38 -12.40
CA GLU A 135 -7.36 12.85 -11.85
C GLU A 135 -7.97 11.84 -10.87
N ASP A 136 -7.94 10.54 -11.20
CA ASP A 136 -8.37 9.46 -10.31
C ASP A 136 -7.48 9.39 -9.06
N PHE A 137 -6.16 9.50 -9.25
CA PHE A 137 -5.19 9.55 -8.16
C PHE A 137 -5.47 10.73 -7.20
N LEU A 138 -5.68 11.94 -7.72
CA LEU A 138 -6.01 13.11 -6.90
C LEU A 138 -7.34 12.91 -6.15
N SER A 139 -8.36 12.41 -6.84
CA SER A 139 -9.67 12.15 -6.25
C SER A 139 -9.58 11.15 -5.10
N PHE A 140 -8.83 10.08 -5.29
CA PHE A 140 -8.57 9.10 -4.24
C PHE A 140 -7.85 9.73 -3.04
N CYS A 141 -6.75 10.44 -3.28
CA CYS A 141 -6.00 11.09 -2.21
C CYS A 141 -6.86 12.07 -1.42
N HIS A 142 -7.60 12.95 -2.08
CA HIS A 142 -8.46 13.94 -1.40
C HIS A 142 -9.63 13.30 -0.63
N SER A 143 -10.11 12.13 -1.07
CA SER A 143 -11.21 11.44 -0.39
C SER A 143 -10.77 10.60 0.80
N HIS A 144 -9.54 10.06 0.77
CA HIS A 144 -9.06 9.11 1.77
C HIS A 144 -8.01 9.67 2.73
N TYR A 145 -7.11 10.57 2.29
CA TYR A 145 -6.07 11.17 3.12
C TYR A 145 -6.59 12.41 3.84
N ARG A 146 -7.44 12.18 4.82
CA ARG A 146 -8.14 13.20 5.62
C ARG A 146 -7.94 12.94 7.10
N ALA A 147 -7.88 14.00 7.90
CA ALA A 147 -7.72 13.89 9.36
C ALA A 147 -8.85 13.08 10.03
N ASP A 148 -10.09 13.20 9.54
CA ASP A 148 -11.25 12.46 10.05
C ASP A 148 -11.28 10.95 9.66
N ARG A 149 -10.33 10.51 8.83
CA ARG A 149 -10.12 9.11 8.44
C ARG A 149 -8.80 8.54 8.94
N ALA A 150 -8.04 9.33 9.70
CA ALA A 150 -6.74 8.93 10.22
C ALA A 150 -6.84 8.38 11.64
N LEU A 151 -6.11 7.32 11.92
CA LEU A 151 -5.82 6.85 13.25
C LEU A 151 -4.34 7.07 13.54
N VAL A 152 -4.05 7.88 14.56
CA VAL A 152 -2.67 8.11 15.00
C VAL A 152 -2.42 7.35 16.29
N PHE A 153 -1.39 6.52 16.28
CA PHE A 153 -0.98 5.72 17.41
C PHE A 153 0.45 6.08 17.83
N PHE A 154 0.60 6.51 19.07
CA PHE A 154 1.90 6.77 19.67
C PHE A 154 2.21 5.73 20.75
N TYR A 155 3.44 5.24 20.74
CA TYR A 155 3.96 4.34 21.74
C TYR A 155 5.36 4.77 22.16
N GLY A 156 5.62 4.81 23.47
CA GLY A 156 6.92 5.16 24.02
C GLY A 156 6.83 6.02 25.29
N ASN A 157 7.97 6.50 25.74
CA ASN A 157 8.10 7.24 27.01
C ASN A 157 8.07 8.77 26.88
N LEU A 158 7.75 9.29 25.68
CA LEU A 158 7.52 10.73 25.53
C LEU A 158 6.24 11.13 26.23
N GLY A 159 6.25 12.32 26.84
CA GLY A 159 5.07 12.83 27.52
C GLY A 159 3.90 13.11 26.54
N VAL A 160 2.68 12.80 26.96
CA VAL A 160 1.46 13.03 26.18
C VAL A 160 1.37 14.47 25.62
N PRO A 161 1.74 15.54 26.36
CA PRO A 161 1.73 16.89 25.82
C PRO A 161 2.59 17.07 24.57
N THR A 162 3.74 16.43 24.50
CA THR A 162 4.62 16.48 23.31
C THR A 162 3.93 15.86 22.09
N TRP A 163 3.28 14.71 22.26
CA TRP A 163 2.56 14.05 21.18
C TRP A 163 1.36 14.85 20.69
N LEU A 164 0.60 15.44 21.61
CA LEU A 164 -0.52 16.30 21.27
C LEU A 164 -0.07 17.57 20.54
N GLN A 165 1.04 18.18 20.94
CA GLN A 165 1.61 19.33 20.23
C GLN A 165 2.08 18.99 18.81
N LEU A 166 2.64 17.80 18.58
CA LEU A 166 3.02 17.34 17.24
C LEU A 166 1.78 17.20 16.34
N LEU A 167 0.72 16.60 16.87
CA LEU A 167 -0.55 16.46 16.15
C LEU A 167 -1.23 17.80 15.87
N ASP A 168 -1.32 18.67 16.87
CA ASP A 168 -1.96 19.98 16.75
C ASP A 168 -1.33 20.80 15.62
N ARG A 169 0.00 20.82 15.55
CA ARG A 169 0.73 21.47 14.45
C ARG A 169 0.48 20.82 13.08
N ALA A 170 0.46 19.49 13.03
CA ALA A 170 0.27 18.78 11.78
C ALA A 170 -1.16 18.89 11.22
N LEU A 171 -2.13 19.10 12.09
CA LEU A 171 -3.54 19.24 11.74
C LEU A 171 -3.96 20.70 11.57
N GLU A 172 -3.08 21.66 11.85
CA GLU A 172 -3.36 23.08 11.70
C GLU A 172 -3.74 23.41 10.26
N GLY A 173 -4.85 24.14 10.09
CA GLY A 173 -5.36 24.55 8.79
C GLY A 173 -6.12 23.46 8.01
N LEU A 174 -6.15 22.21 8.50
CA LEU A 174 -7.00 21.18 7.89
C LEU A 174 -8.48 21.43 8.24
N PRO A 175 -9.41 21.09 7.33
CA PRO A 175 -10.85 21.23 7.60
C PRO A 175 -11.25 20.42 8.84
N ALA A 176 -11.91 21.09 9.80
CA ALA A 176 -12.54 20.39 10.90
C ALA A 176 -13.74 19.60 10.38
N SER A 177 -13.72 18.29 10.56
CA SER A 177 -14.82 17.42 10.21
C SER A 177 -15.08 16.42 11.34
N LEU A 178 -16.33 15.96 11.43
CA LEU A 178 -16.64 14.87 12.35
C LEU A 178 -15.93 13.60 11.85
N PRO A 179 -15.49 12.71 12.76
CA PRO A 179 -14.92 11.43 12.36
C PRO A 179 -15.81 10.70 11.38
N ALA A 180 -15.28 10.31 10.25
CA ALA A 180 -16.00 9.48 9.30
C ALA A 180 -16.23 8.09 9.92
N PRO A 181 -17.41 7.51 9.83
CA PRO A 181 -17.61 6.13 10.27
C PRO A 181 -16.64 5.23 9.49
N PRO A 182 -16.10 4.18 10.12
CA PRO A 182 -15.29 3.22 9.40
C PRO A 182 -16.10 2.62 8.25
N PRO A 183 -15.47 2.34 7.10
CA PRO A 183 -16.15 1.68 6.00
C PRO A 183 -16.67 0.33 6.47
N GLN A 184 -17.93 0.06 6.20
CA GLN A 184 -18.53 -1.24 6.47
C GLN A 184 -18.48 -2.06 5.18
N PHE A 185 -17.87 -3.21 5.26
CA PHE A 185 -17.88 -4.17 4.17
C PHE A 185 -18.81 -5.31 4.50
N PRO A 186 -19.57 -5.84 3.54
CA PRO A 186 -20.34 -7.04 3.75
C PRO A 186 -19.39 -8.17 4.18
N GLY A 187 -19.78 -8.92 5.18
CA GLY A 187 -19.07 -10.15 5.54
C GLY A 187 -19.06 -11.14 4.37
N PRO A 188 -18.13 -12.08 4.34
CA PRO A 188 -18.11 -13.11 3.30
C PRO A 188 -19.41 -13.92 3.36
N VAL A 189 -20.04 -14.10 2.21
CA VAL A 189 -21.24 -14.95 2.11
C VAL A 189 -20.79 -16.41 2.09
N PRO A 190 -21.26 -17.26 3.04
CA PRO A 190 -20.93 -18.67 3.04
C PRO A 190 -21.32 -19.35 1.72
N TRP A 191 -20.49 -20.21 1.21
CA TRP A 191 -20.78 -20.97 0.01
C TRP A 191 -21.55 -22.26 0.37
N GLU A 192 -22.60 -22.55 -0.37
CA GLU A 192 -23.38 -23.78 -0.18
C GLU A 192 -22.62 -25.04 -0.62
N ALA A 193 -21.66 -24.89 -1.52
CA ALA A 193 -20.86 -25.98 -2.05
C ALA A 193 -19.43 -25.51 -2.41
N PRO A 194 -18.45 -26.43 -2.46
CA PRO A 194 -17.10 -26.11 -2.95
C PRO A 194 -17.13 -25.51 -4.35
N ARG A 195 -16.35 -24.49 -4.58
CA ARG A 195 -16.15 -23.87 -5.90
C ARG A 195 -14.80 -24.27 -6.47
N GLN A 196 -14.76 -24.42 -7.78
CA GLN A 196 -13.51 -24.64 -8.51
C GLN A 196 -13.24 -23.45 -9.41
N HIS A 197 -12.01 -22.97 -9.40
CA HIS A 197 -11.56 -21.92 -10.26
C HIS A 197 -10.28 -22.37 -11.00
N LEU A 198 -10.29 -22.25 -12.32
CA LEU A 198 -9.14 -22.52 -13.16
C LEU A 198 -8.50 -21.20 -13.57
N LEU A 199 -7.25 -21.01 -13.20
CA LEU A 199 -6.46 -19.86 -13.58
C LEU A 199 -5.37 -20.31 -14.58
N SER A 200 -5.30 -19.60 -15.70
CA SER A 200 -4.21 -19.77 -16.66
C SER A 200 -3.16 -18.68 -16.44
N VAL A 201 -1.91 -19.08 -16.29
CA VAL A 201 -0.78 -18.17 -16.13
C VAL A 201 0.14 -18.22 -17.33
N THR A 202 0.78 -17.10 -17.63
CA THR A 202 1.79 -17.04 -18.68
C THR A 202 3.08 -17.67 -18.18
N MET A 203 3.70 -18.50 -18.99
CA MET A 203 5.01 -19.09 -18.73
C MET A 203 6.11 -18.33 -19.47
N ALA A 204 7.29 -18.25 -18.87
CA ALA A 204 8.49 -17.84 -19.58
C ALA A 204 8.94 -18.97 -20.54
N PRO A 205 9.67 -18.66 -21.63
CA PRO A 205 10.07 -19.66 -22.62
C PRO A 205 10.96 -20.79 -22.10
N ASP A 206 11.62 -20.57 -20.96
CA ASP A 206 12.54 -21.48 -20.27
C ASP A 206 11.92 -22.23 -19.08
N GLU A 207 10.63 -22.00 -18.80
CA GLU A 207 9.88 -22.67 -17.73
C GLU A 207 9.14 -23.90 -18.26
N THR A 208 8.89 -24.88 -17.39
CA THR A 208 8.05 -26.03 -17.67
C THR A 208 6.67 -25.92 -17.05
N PRO A 209 5.63 -26.64 -17.52
CA PRO A 209 4.33 -26.67 -16.89
C PRO A 209 4.37 -27.10 -15.41
N GLU A 210 5.29 -27.97 -15.05
CA GLU A 210 5.52 -28.46 -13.70
C GLU A 210 5.98 -27.32 -12.78
N ASP A 211 6.83 -26.43 -13.27
CA ASP A 211 7.33 -25.28 -12.53
C ASP A 211 6.26 -24.20 -12.29
N ARG A 212 5.21 -24.19 -13.13
CA ARG A 212 4.14 -23.18 -13.13
C ARG A 212 2.76 -23.76 -12.87
N SER A 213 2.69 -24.94 -12.26
CA SER A 213 1.42 -25.57 -11.88
C SER A 213 1.25 -25.61 -10.37
N ALA A 214 0.09 -25.20 -9.90
CA ALA A 214 -0.26 -25.26 -8.50
C ALA A 214 -1.71 -25.69 -8.30
N VAL A 215 -1.95 -26.43 -7.23
CA VAL A 215 -3.30 -26.74 -6.73
C VAL A 215 -3.41 -26.12 -5.34
N VAL A 216 -4.40 -25.25 -5.16
CA VAL A 216 -4.62 -24.56 -3.89
C VAL A 216 -6.00 -24.90 -3.37
N LEU A 217 -6.07 -25.25 -2.09
CA LEU A 217 -7.31 -25.39 -1.34
C LEU A 217 -7.40 -24.21 -0.38
N ALA A 218 -8.49 -23.46 -0.44
CA ALA A 218 -8.70 -22.31 0.39
C ALA A 218 -10.14 -22.29 0.94
N TRP A 219 -10.28 -21.86 2.19
CA TRP A 219 -11.58 -21.72 2.84
C TRP A 219 -11.57 -20.58 3.83
N HIS A 220 -12.72 -20.00 4.07
CA HIS A 220 -12.93 -19.00 5.10
C HIS A 220 -13.26 -19.72 6.42
N ILE A 221 -12.58 -19.35 7.50
CA ILE A 221 -12.72 -20.01 8.78
C ILE A 221 -13.60 -19.19 9.71
N ASP A 222 -13.16 -17.98 10.03
CA ASP A 222 -13.87 -17.10 10.96
C ASP A 222 -13.40 -15.65 10.82
N ASN A 223 -13.94 -14.77 11.65
CA ASN A 223 -13.58 -13.37 11.71
C ASN A 223 -12.29 -13.18 12.52
N ALA A 224 -11.28 -12.55 11.92
CA ALA A 224 -9.99 -12.25 12.57
C ALA A 224 -10.10 -11.33 13.81
N VAL A 225 -11.28 -10.77 14.09
CA VAL A 225 -11.56 -9.97 15.30
C VAL A 225 -11.73 -10.85 16.53
N ASP A 226 -12.10 -12.12 16.35
CA ASP A 226 -12.14 -13.09 17.45
C ASP A 226 -10.71 -13.62 17.70
N LEU A 227 -10.05 -13.04 18.69
CA LEU A 227 -8.67 -13.40 19.05
C LEU A 227 -8.53 -14.86 19.50
N ASP A 228 -9.52 -15.39 20.19
CA ASP A 228 -9.49 -16.77 20.70
C ASP A 228 -9.62 -17.78 19.56
N ALA A 229 -10.55 -17.54 18.64
CA ALA A 229 -10.68 -18.34 17.42
C ALA A 229 -9.42 -18.26 16.54
N HIS A 230 -8.86 -17.05 16.38
CA HIS A 230 -7.62 -16.87 15.63
C HIS A 230 -6.44 -17.62 16.25
N LEU A 231 -6.23 -17.52 17.57
CA LEU A 231 -5.16 -18.21 18.27
C LEU A 231 -5.31 -19.75 18.21
N GLN A 232 -6.54 -20.25 18.31
CA GLN A 232 -6.80 -21.69 18.15
C GLN A 232 -6.38 -22.18 16.77
N MET A 233 -6.64 -21.41 15.73
CA MET A 233 -6.27 -21.77 14.35
C MET A 233 -4.77 -21.71 14.07
N VAL A 234 -4.03 -20.79 14.71
CA VAL A 234 -2.56 -20.71 14.57
C VAL A 234 -1.86 -21.88 15.26
N LEU A 235 -2.53 -22.52 16.24
CA LEU A 235 -1.99 -23.65 17.00
C LEU A 235 -2.34 -25.03 16.43
N LEU A 236 -3.19 -25.10 15.41
CA LEU A 236 -3.55 -26.32 14.68
C LEU A 236 -2.65 -26.54 13.47
#